data_fc404bd0cb65a8506a54f371f04c2b83
#
_entry.id   fc404bd0cb65a8506a54f371f04c2b83
#
_cell.length_a   1.000
_cell.length_b   1.000
_cell.length_c   1.000
_cell.angle_alpha   90.00
_cell.angle_beta   90.00
_cell.angle_gamma   90.00
#
_symmetry.space_group_name_H-M   'P 1'
#
loop_
_entity.id
_entity.type
_entity.pdbx_description
1 polymer ?
#
loop_
_entity_poly.entity_id
_entity_poly.type
_entity_poly.pdbx_seq_one_letter_code
_entity_poly.pdbx_strand_id
1 'polypeptide(L)'
;MKHYTKFLFLAAAAFGFASCAMQEVEDFPVEKPAYLEQYEYLKDFDVLKNYVNREASPDFKLGAGVTASAFVGGGQEYLLALSNFDEVTPGNAMKHSSVVNNNGKMNFDQVTSLVEKAEAAGMTVYGHTLAWHSQQNNKFLNTLI
;
A
#
# COMPACT_ATOMS: atom_id res chain seq x y z
N MET A 1 -9.64 39.59 -52.64
CA MET A 1 -8.65 38.61 -52.11
C MET A 1 -8.63 38.45 -50.57
N LYS A 2 -9.24 39.33 -49.79
CA LYS A 2 -9.21 39.23 -48.29
C LYS A 2 -10.21 38.23 -47.67
N HIS A 3 -11.19 37.72 -48.39
CA HIS A 3 -12.23 36.83 -47.86
C HIS A 3 -11.85 35.33 -48.01
N TYR A 4 -11.07 34.95 -48.98
CA TYR A 4 -10.66 33.55 -49.20
C TYR A 4 -9.64 33.06 -48.15
N THR A 5 -8.80 33.95 -47.64
CA THR A 5 -7.79 33.62 -46.62
C THR A 5 -8.45 33.26 -45.28
N LYS A 6 -9.56 33.91 -44.93
CA LYS A 6 -10.30 33.60 -43.70
C LYS A 6 -11.02 32.22 -43.73
N PHE A 7 -11.52 31.84 -44.90
CA PHE A 7 -12.12 30.52 -45.08
C PHE A 7 -11.09 29.38 -45.06
N LEU A 8 -9.89 29.61 -45.58
CA LEU A 8 -8.81 28.62 -45.53
C LEU A 8 -8.34 28.36 -44.11
N PHE A 9 -8.29 29.40 -43.25
CA PHE A 9 -7.91 29.24 -41.83
C PHE A 9 -8.99 28.55 -41.04
N LEU A 10 -10.28 28.75 -41.35
CA LEU A 10 -11.37 28.02 -40.65
C LEU A 10 -11.40 26.53 -41.05
N ALA A 11 -11.12 26.21 -42.32
CA ALA A 11 -11.05 24.82 -42.76
C ALA A 11 -9.85 24.08 -42.17
N ALA A 12 -8.69 24.73 -42.04
CA ALA A 12 -7.51 24.14 -41.39
C ALA A 12 -7.70 23.89 -39.87
N ALA A 13 -8.46 24.76 -39.18
CA ALA A 13 -8.79 24.58 -37.78
C ALA A 13 -9.80 23.41 -37.54
N ALA A 14 -10.69 23.16 -38.47
CA ALA A 14 -11.66 22.06 -38.38
C ALA A 14 -11.03 20.67 -38.58
N PHE A 15 -9.93 20.56 -39.33
CA PHE A 15 -9.19 19.30 -39.50
C PHE A 15 -8.22 18.98 -38.36
N GLY A 16 -7.85 19.96 -37.52
CA GLY A 16 -6.94 19.77 -36.42
C GLY A 16 -7.53 19.04 -35.18
N PHE A 17 -8.85 18.91 -35.09
CA PHE A 17 -9.53 18.26 -33.97
C PHE A 17 -9.97 16.81 -34.21
N ALA A 18 -9.73 16.28 -35.43
CA ALA A 18 -10.12 14.91 -35.77
C ALA A 18 -9.04 13.85 -35.51
N SER A 19 -7.95 14.21 -34.80
CA SER A 19 -6.83 13.28 -34.52
C SER A 19 -6.77 12.82 -33.06
N CYS A 20 -7.92 12.68 -32.40
CA CYS A 20 -8.03 11.74 -31.29
C CYS A 20 -8.71 10.49 -31.85
N ALA A 21 -7.98 9.68 -32.59
CA ALA A 21 -8.35 8.30 -32.76
C ALA A 21 -8.38 7.69 -31.35
N MET A 22 -9.56 7.48 -30.79
CA MET A 22 -9.72 6.52 -29.70
C MET A 22 -9.23 5.21 -30.29
N GLN A 23 -8.01 4.84 -29.93
CA GLN A 23 -7.53 3.49 -30.15
C GLN A 23 -8.39 2.65 -29.22
N GLU A 24 -9.39 1.96 -29.78
CA GLU A 24 -10.06 0.89 -29.04
C GLU A 24 -8.93 -0.06 -28.61
N VAL A 25 -8.67 -0.08 -27.31
CA VAL A 25 -7.81 -1.11 -26.73
C VAL A 25 -8.62 -2.39 -26.88
N GLU A 26 -8.27 -3.21 -27.88
CA GLU A 26 -8.82 -4.56 -27.95
C GLU A 26 -8.49 -5.23 -26.62
N ASP A 27 -9.53 -5.54 -25.85
CA ASP A 27 -9.40 -6.38 -24.67
C ASP A 27 -8.93 -7.76 -25.14
N PHE A 28 -7.62 -7.98 -25.08
CA PHE A 28 -7.09 -9.32 -25.29
C PHE A 28 -7.54 -10.17 -24.10
N PRO A 29 -8.38 -11.19 -24.32
CA PRO A 29 -8.71 -12.12 -23.26
C PRO A 29 -7.41 -12.80 -22.81
N VAL A 30 -6.93 -12.41 -21.65
CA VAL A 30 -5.80 -13.10 -21.01
C VAL A 30 -6.36 -14.42 -20.50
N GLU A 31 -6.13 -15.48 -21.27
CA GLU A 31 -6.49 -16.82 -20.81
C GLU A 31 -5.72 -17.15 -19.55
N LYS A 32 -6.43 -17.64 -18.56
CA LYS A 32 -5.83 -18.08 -17.32
C LYS A 32 -4.87 -19.25 -17.61
N PRO A 33 -3.61 -19.19 -17.17
CA PRO A 33 -2.70 -20.32 -17.32
C PRO A 33 -3.27 -21.59 -16.68
N ALA A 34 -3.22 -22.72 -17.40
CA ALA A 34 -3.82 -23.98 -16.97
C ALA A 34 -3.32 -24.45 -15.58
N TYR A 35 -2.07 -24.16 -15.22
CA TYR A 35 -1.54 -24.52 -13.89
C TYR A 35 -2.24 -23.83 -12.71
N LEU A 36 -2.99 -22.74 -12.97
CA LEU A 36 -3.77 -22.04 -11.94
C LEU A 36 -5.17 -22.63 -11.75
N GLU A 37 -5.62 -23.53 -12.61
CA GLU A 37 -6.95 -24.17 -12.49
C GLU A 37 -7.07 -24.97 -11.19
N GLN A 38 -5.98 -25.64 -10.78
CA GLN A 38 -5.93 -26.40 -9.53
C GLN A 38 -6.18 -25.55 -8.27
N TYR A 39 -6.13 -24.23 -8.37
CA TYR A 39 -6.34 -23.29 -7.26
C TYR A 39 -7.71 -22.60 -7.31
N GLU A 40 -8.59 -22.96 -8.26
CA GLU A 40 -9.92 -22.34 -8.37
C GLU A 40 -10.75 -22.46 -7.10
N TYR A 41 -10.61 -23.56 -6.35
CA TYR A 41 -11.28 -23.79 -5.08
C TYR A 41 -10.95 -22.70 -4.02
N LEU A 42 -9.83 -21.97 -4.17
CA LEU A 42 -9.47 -20.90 -3.24
C LEU A 42 -10.42 -19.69 -3.35
N LYS A 43 -11.18 -19.58 -4.45
CA LYS A 43 -12.21 -18.54 -4.63
C LYS A 43 -13.44 -18.76 -3.73
N ASP A 44 -13.61 -19.98 -3.21
CA ASP A 44 -14.72 -20.34 -2.36
C ASP A 44 -14.48 -19.91 -0.89
N PHE A 45 -13.28 -19.46 -0.57
CA PHE A 45 -12.93 -18.97 0.76
C PHE A 45 -13.11 -17.45 0.87
N ASP A 46 -13.62 -17.06 2.02
CA ASP A 46 -13.74 -15.66 2.40
C ASP A 46 -12.41 -15.11 2.98
N VAL A 47 -12.35 -13.81 3.22
CA VAL A 47 -11.18 -13.16 3.84
C VAL A 47 -10.98 -13.66 5.28
N LEU A 48 -9.74 -13.80 5.73
CA LEU A 48 -9.39 -14.48 6.98
C LEU A 48 -10.12 -13.93 8.21
N LYS A 49 -10.26 -12.61 8.33
CA LYS A 49 -10.92 -11.99 9.48
C LYS A 49 -12.40 -12.35 9.63
N ASN A 50 -13.07 -12.80 8.56
CA ASN A 50 -14.46 -13.21 8.60
C ASN A 50 -14.65 -14.60 9.25
N TYR A 51 -13.57 -15.37 9.40
CA TYR A 51 -13.61 -16.65 10.13
C TYR A 51 -13.45 -16.50 11.65
N VAL A 52 -13.16 -15.29 12.14
CA VAL A 52 -13.06 -15.03 13.58
C VAL A 52 -14.45 -14.91 14.19
N ASN A 53 -14.76 -15.73 15.19
CA ASN A 53 -16.00 -15.62 15.93
C ASN A 53 -15.96 -14.41 16.88
N ARG A 54 -16.55 -13.30 16.44
CA ARG A 54 -16.56 -12.02 17.18
C ARG A 54 -17.48 -12.03 18.41
N GLU A 55 -18.48 -12.89 18.43
CA GLU A 55 -19.37 -13.05 19.60
C GLU A 55 -18.64 -13.75 20.75
N ALA A 56 -17.87 -14.80 20.43
CA ALA A 56 -17.09 -15.52 21.42
C ALA A 56 -15.80 -14.80 21.83
N SER A 57 -15.24 -13.95 20.95
CA SER A 57 -13.96 -13.30 21.15
C SER A 57 -13.99 -11.85 20.59
N PRO A 58 -14.76 -10.94 21.24
CA PRO A 58 -14.98 -9.59 20.72
C PRO A 58 -13.71 -8.75 20.65
N ASP A 59 -12.77 -8.98 21.56
CA ASP A 59 -11.51 -8.20 21.65
C ASP A 59 -10.34 -8.85 20.88
N PHE A 60 -10.56 -10.03 20.30
CA PHE A 60 -9.51 -10.70 19.52
C PHE A 60 -9.27 -9.96 18.20
N LYS A 61 -8.01 -9.67 17.92
CA LYS A 61 -7.57 -9.08 16.65
C LYS A 61 -6.66 -10.05 15.91
N LEU A 62 -7.00 -10.29 14.66
CA LEU A 62 -6.13 -11.01 13.76
C LEU A 62 -5.12 -10.00 13.18
N GLY A 63 -3.83 -10.16 13.49
CA GLY A 63 -2.78 -9.24 13.09
C GLY A 63 -1.84 -9.80 12.04
N ALA A 64 -1.21 -8.90 11.28
CA ALA A 64 -0.16 -9.24 10.31
C ALA A 64 1.08 -8.36 10.47
N GLY A 65 2.27 -8.96 10.27
CA GLY A 65 3.51 -8.21 10.10
C GLY A 65 3.57 -7.59 8.70
N VAL A 66 3.88 -6.29 8.61
CA VAL A 66 3.95 -5.57 7.34
C VAL A 66 5.26 -4.82 7.16
N THR A 67 5.69 -4.64 5.91
CA THR A 67 6.78 -3.73 5.56
C THR A 67 6.24 -2.31 5.48
N ALA A 68 6.70 -1.42 6.36
CA ALA A 68 6.11 -0.08 6.46
C ALA A 68 6.04 0.69 5.13
N SER A 69 7.11 0.65 4.32
CA SER A 69 7.13 1.34 3.01
C SER A 69 6.14 0.73 2.01
N ALA A 70 6.00 -0.60 1.96
CA ALA A 70 5.07 -1.28 1.07
C ALA A 70 3.62 -1.03 1.50
N PHE A 71 3.34 -1.06 2.81
CA PHE A 71 2.03 -0.75 3.36
C PHE A 71 1.61 0.70 3.07
N VAL A 72 2.50 1.67 3.33
CA VAL A 72 2.27 3.09 3.04
C VAL A 72 2.09 3.33 1.54
N GLY A 73 2.83 2.62 0.69
CA GLY A 73 2.71 2.67 -0.77
C GLY A 73 1.32 2.29 -1.31
N GLY A 74 0.51 1.56 -0.54
CA GLY A 74 -0.87 1.23 -0.91
C GLY A 74 -1.01 0.13 -1.97
N GLY A 75 0.08 -0.62 -2.22
CA GLY A 75 0.10 -1.74 -3.16
C GLY A 75 -0.55 -3.02 -2.62
N GLN A 76 -0.16 -4.15 -3.19
CA GLN A 76 -0.76 -5.46 -2.88
C GLN A 76 -0.66 -5.83 -1.39
N GLU A 77 0.47 -5.56 -0.73
CA GLU A 77 0.65 -5.84 0.70
C GLU A 77 -0.38 -5.08 1.55
N TYR A 78 -0.62 -3.80 1.24
CA TYR A 78 -1.67 -3.01 1.90
C TYR A 78 -3.07 -3.58 1.68
N LEU A 79 -3.41 -3.93 0.44
CA LEU A 79 -4.73 -4.47 0.09
C LEU A 79 -4.98 -5.82 0.78
N LEU A 80 -3.97 -6.70 0.82
CA LEU A 80 -4.05 -7.97 1.53
C LEU A 80 -4.19 -7.78 3.04
N ALA A 81 -3.43 -6.85 3.63
CA ALA A 81 -3.55 -6.54 5.05
C ALA A 81 -4.95 -6.01 5.39
N LEU A 82 -5.43 -5.02 4.63
CA LEU A 82 -6.73 -4.40 4.82
C LEU A 82 -7.89 -5.40 4.71
N SER A 83 -7.84 -6.30 3.72
CA SER A 83 -8.91 -7.27 3.50
C SER A 83 -8.96 -8.38 4.57
N ASN A 84 -7.80 -8.84 5.06
CA ASN A 84 -7.71 -10.06 5.86
C ASN A 84 -7.47 -9.86 7.35
N PHE A 85 -6.99 -8.68 7.79
CA PHE A 85 -6.53 -8.47 9.15
C PHE A 85 -7.15 -7.23 9.80
N ASP A 86 -7.19 -7.23 11.13
CA ASP A 86 -7.69 -6.13 11.96
C ASP A 86 -6.56 -5.20 12.40
N GLU A 87 -5.35 -5.75 12.48
CA GLU A 87 -4.19 -5.10 13.07
C GLU A 87 -2.93 -5.33 12.24
N VAL A 88 -2.05 -4.34 12.19
CA VAL A 88 -0.73 -4.47 11.57
C VAL A 88 0.39 -4.21 12.57
N THR A 89 1.49 -4.98 12.43
CA THR A 89 2.72 -4.79 13.17
C THR A 89 3.83 -4.39 12.19
N PRO A 90 4.43 -3.19 12.30
CA PRO A 90 5.56 -2.81 11.47
C PRO A 90 6.77 -3.70 11.75
N GLY A 91 7.31 -4.36 10.73
CA GLY A 91 8.38 -5.34 10.90
C GLY A 91 9.66 -4.73 11.50
N ASN A 92 10.13 -3.60 10.99
CA ASN A 92 11.35 -2.94 11.44
C ASN A 92 11.19 -1.46 11.77
N ALA A 93 10.19 -0.78 11.21
CA ALA A 93 10.11 0.68 11.24
C ALA A 93 10.05 1.29 12.64
N MET A 94 9.50 0.57 13.63
CA MET A 94 9.38 1.03 15.02
C MET A 94 10.54 0.59 15.91
N LYS A 95 11.53 -0.15 15.39
CA LYS A 95 12.68 -0.59 16.19
C LYS A 95 13.64 0.57 16.43
N HIS A 96 14.34 0.54 17.58
CA HIS A 96 15.24 1.61 18.00
C HIS A 96 16.24 2.01 16.89
N SER A 97 16.89 1.04 16.24
CA SER A 97 17.86 1.32 15.17
C SER A 97 17.25 1.98 13.92
N SER A 98 15.92 1.87 13.74
CA SER A 98 15.23 2.48 12.61
C SER A 98 14.80 3.92 12.89
N VAL A 99 14.51 4.24 14.14
CA VAL A 99 14.02 5.56 14.55
C VAL A 99 15.10 6.45 15.17
N VAL A 100 16.19 5.90 15.70
CA VAL A 100 17.27 6.67 16.34
C VAL A 100 18.54 6.64 15.50
N ASN A 101 19.06 7.80 15.12
CA ASN A 101 20.32 7.92 14.40
C ASN A 101 21.55 7.88 15.35
N ASN A 102 22.76 7.89 14.78
CA ASN A 102 24.02 7.80 15.55
C ASN A 102 24.26 8.97 16.51
N ASN A 103 23.54 10.08 16.38
CA ASN A 103 23.63 11.26 17.24
C ASN A 103 22.46 11.33 18.24
N GLY A 104 21.65 10.28 18.36
CA GLY A 104 20.50 10.22 19.25
C GLY A 104 19.26 10.97 18.75
N LYS A 105 19.30 11.56 17.54
CA LYS A 105 18.14 12.22 16.98
C LYS A 105 17.13 11.16 16.50
N MET A 106 15.87 11.34 16.88
CA MET A 106 14.77 10.48 16.50
C MET A 106 14.09 11.00 15.22
N ASN A 107 13.67 10.06 14.37
CA ASN A 107 12.83 10.31 13.21
C ASN A 107 11.71 9.27 13.18
N PHE A 108 10.47 9.74 13.20
CA PHE A 108 9.26 8.93 13.19
C PHE A 108 8.43 9.07 11.90
N ASP A 109 8.92 9.76 10.87
CA ASP A 109 8.16 10.07 9.66
C ASP A 109 7.52 8.82 9.04
N GLN A 110 8.30 7.75 8.90
CA GLN A 110 7.79 6.49 8.34
C GLN A 110 6.77 5.82 9.25
N VAL A 111 6.99 5.88 10.56
CA VAL A 111 6.07 5.33 11.57
C VAL A 111 4.76 6.10 11.55
N THR A 112 4.83 7.42 11.57
CA THR A 112 3.67 8.30 11.51
C THR A 112 2.83 8.02 10.26
N SER A 113 3.46 7.98 9.09
CA SER A 113 2.76 7.68 7.83
C SER A 113 2.07 6.31 7.84
N LEU A 114 2.68 5.30 8.47
CA LEU A 114 2.07 3.98 8.58
C LEU A 114 0.87 4.01 9.53
N VAL A 115 1.01 4.64 10.70
CA VAL A 115 -0.07 4.73 11.70
C VAL A 115 -1.26 5.48 11.11
N GLU A 116 -1.05 6.66 10.54
CA GLU A 116 -2.10 7.45 9.90
C GLU A 116 -2.84 6.66 8.81
N LYS A 117 -2.10 5.91 8.00
CA LYS A 117 -2.70 5.09 6.95
C LYS A 117 -3.51 3.92 7.50
N ALA A 118 -3.02 3.26 8.56
CA ALA A 118 -3.74 2.17 9.22
C ALA A 118 -5.01 2.67 9.89
N GLU A 119 -4.94 3.78 10.62
CA GLU A 119 -6.10 4.42 11.26
C GLU A 119 -7.16 4.86 10.24
N ALA A 120 -6.73 5.50 9.14
CA ALA A 120 -7.63 5.88 8.04
C ALA A 120 -8.34 4.68 7.41
N ALA A 121 -7.74 3.49 7.47
CA ALA A 121 -8.31 2.23 7.01
C ALA A 121 -9.11 1.46 8.08
N GLY A 122 -9.27 2.03 9.29
CA GLY A 122 -9.95 1.39 10.42
C GLY A 122 -9.18 0.22 11.05
N MET A 123 -7.88 0.12 10.78
CA MET A 123 -6.99 -0.91 11.36
C MET A 123 -6.30 -0.38 12.61
N THR A 124 -5.96 -1.29 13.54
CA THR A 124 -5.09 -0.95 14.68
C THR A 124 -3.63 -1.22 14.36
N VAL A 125 -2.74 -0.61 15.12
CA VAL A 125 -1.30 -0.82 14.99
C VAL A 125 -0.75 -1.37 16.29
N TYR A 126 -0.09 -2.53 16.22
CA TYR A 126 0.69 -3.06 17.34
C TYR A 126 2.13 -2.59 17.22
N GLY A 127 2.53 -1.71 18.14
CA GLY A 127 3.89 -1.14 18.16
C GLY A 127 4.94 -2.15 18.63
N HIS A 128 5.83 -2.58 17.76
CA HIS A 128 6.93 -3.47 18.07
C HIS A 128 8.25 -2.87 17.57
N THR A 129 9.20 -2.56 18.43
CA THR A 129 9.29 -2.71 19.87
C THR A 129 10.07 -1.54 20.49
N LEU A 130 9.68 -1.10 21.69
CA LEU A 130 10.35 -0.01 22.39
C LEU A 130 11.79 -0.37 22.79
N ALA A 131 11.99 -1.59 23.29
CA ALA A 131 13.30 -2.09 23.68
C ALA A 131 13.45 -3.58 23.36
N TRP A 132 14.58 -3.94 22.78
CA TRP A 132 14.91 -5.31 22.43
C TRP A 132 16.42 -5.51 22.44
N HIS A 133 16.90 -6.70 22.70
CA HIS A 133 18.33 -7.01 22.77
C HIS A 133 19.05 -6.92 21.40
N SER A 134 18.31 -6.82 20.29
CA SER A 134 18.80 -6.69 18.92
C SER A 134 18.23 -5.45 18.24
N GLN A 135 18.78 -5.09 17.09
CA GLN A 135 18.34 -3.93 16.27
C GLN A 135 18.23 -2.62 17.09
N GLN A 136 19.21 -2.39 17.95
CA GLN A 136 19.44 -1.13 18.65
C GLN A 136 20.53 -0.34 17.93
N ASN A 137 20.54 0.98 18.08
CA ASN A 137 21.65 1.80 17.63
C ASN A 137 22.76 1.79 18.66
N ASN A 138 23.58 0.74 18.65
CA ASN A 138 24.67 0.55 19.62
C ASN A 138 25.72 1.67 19.52
N LYS A 139 25.90 2.29 18.34
CA LYS A 139 26.83 3.40 18.20
C LYS A 139 26.41 4.60 19.05
N PHE A 140 25.13 4.91 19.08
CA PHE A 140 24.58 5.95 19.96
C PHE A 140 24.61 5.51 21.42
N LEU A 141 24.09 4.32 21.73
CA LEU A 141 23.97 3.83 23.10
C LEU A 141 25.34 3.78 23.82
N ASN A 142 26.39 3.37 23.13
CA ASN A 142 27.75 3.34 23.71
C ASN A 142 28.34 4.74 23.98
N THR A 143 27.70 5.82 23.56
CA THR A 143 28.08 7.19 23.92
C THR A 143 27.50 7.63 25.26
N LEU A 144 26.56 6.86 25.82
CA LEU A 144 25.83 7.17 27.05
C LEU A 144 26.46 6.50 28.30
N ILE A 145 27.41 5.61 28.08
CA ILE A 145 28.19 4.88 29.09
C ILE A 145 29.67 5.20 28.91
#